data_372c28d94e867246c16f61280a6858b2
#
_entry.id   372c28d94e867246c16f61280a6858b2
#
_cell.length_a   1.000
_cell.length_b   1.000
_cell.length_c   1.000
_cell.angle_alpha   90.00
_cell.angle_beta   90.00
_cell.angle_gamma   90.00
#
_symmetry.space_group_name_H-M   'P 1'
#
loop_
_entity.id
_entity.type
_entity.pdbx_description
1 polymer ?
#
loop_
_entity_poly.entity_id
_entity_poly.type
_entity_poly.pdbx_seq_one_letter_code
_entity_poly.pdbx_strand_id
1 'polypeptide(L)'
;MKKLLLVALLTLGAVFSPLASSVFAEGEDSSAYITGDNAPRLSVSPATASVILKQGATVDYTLVVNNEEDDSLDITVYAAPFSIQNENYDADFEKETNRTQLSRWIKFVNDDGSVVDTYKATIPANTKSNVTYRITIPEEIPAGGQYASIFVQTGDTAKPLDTSGITAVSRVGVIIYGRSNGETDESAEITEANIPTFLLNGPVTASALVKNLGNTDIEVNYSFIVTSIVGAELYYDEGKEPIIPDASRRMKETWNNTQPMGIFHVTYRIETLDQVYEISKLVIILPIYMILLAIFILTLLIIWIIILIRKRRERKSRLVV
;
A
#
# COMPACT_ATOMS: atom_id res chain seq x y z
N MET A 1 51.06 7.73 40.72
CA MET A 1 50.16 7.22 39.62
C MET A 1 48.69 7.23 40.07
N LYS A 2 48.16 8.41 40.47
CA LYS A 2 46.76 8.57 40.95
C LYS A 2 46.04 9.77 40.31
N LYS A 3 46.45 10.23 39.14
CA LYS A 3 45.85 11.43 38.49
C LYS A 3 45.41 11.24 37.03
N LEU A 4 45.20 10.00 36.53
CA LEU A 4 44.80 9.75 35.13
C LEU A 4 43.47 8.99 34.98
N LEU A 5 42.61 8.95 36.02
CA LEU A 5 41.37 8.19 36.00
C LEU A 5 40.12 9.07 36.16
N LEU A 6 40.24 10.40 36.01
CA LEU A 6 39.13 11.33 36.28
C LEU A 6 38.71 12.17 35.04
N VAL A 7 39.16 11.90 33.85
CA VAL A 7 38.82 12.70 32.65
C VAL A 7 37.90 11.99 31.65
N ALA A 8 37.60 10.71 31.85
CA ALA A 8 36.80 9.93 30.91
C ALA A 8 35.28 9.83 31.22
N LEU A 9 34.75 10.63 32.19
CA LEU A 9 33.36 10.50 32.63
C LEU A 9 32.49 11.74 32.41
N LEU A 10 32.90 12.71 31.60
CA LEU A 10 32.20 14.01 31.53
C LEU A 10 31.86 14.50 30.10
N THR A 11 31.74 13.63 29.10
CA THR A 11 31.31 14.04 27.74
C THR A 11 30.27 13.14 27.13
N LEU A 12 29.25 12.70 27.91
CA LEU A 12 28.11 11.97 27.35
C LEU A 12 26.80 12.53 27.88
N GLY A 13 26.61 13.81 27.82
CA GLY A 13 25.40 14.46 28.32
C GLY A 13 25.05 15.70 27.52
N ALA A 14 24.69 15.60 26.25
CA ALA A 14 23.88 16.59 25.51
C ALA A 14 23.66 16.06 24.11
N VAL A 15 22.46 15.76 23.76
CA VAL A 15 21.66 15.93 22.57
C VAL A 15 20.60 14.83 22.48
N PHE A 16 19.49 15.03 23.17
CA PHE A 16 18.24 14.38 22.81
C PHE A 16 17.11 15.39 23.05
N SER A 17 16.70 16.09 22.00
CA SER A 17 15.39 16.72 21.95
C SER A 17 14.59 16.06 20.83
N PRO A 18 13.49 15.37 21.12
CA PRO A 18 12.57 14.90 20.09
C PRO A 18 11.66 16.07 19.72
N LEU A 19 11.76 16.56 18.49
CA LEU A 19 10.71 17.34 17.84
C LEU A 19 9.63 16.35 17.37
N ALA A 20 8.58 16.24 18.15
CA ALA A 20 7.35 15.58 17.74
C ALA A 20 6.57 16.52 16.82
N SER A 21 6.53 16.24 15.54
CA SER A 21 5.58 16.82 14.61
C SER A 21 4.44 15.83 14.43
N SER A 22 3.31 16.10 15.05
CA SER A 22 2.06 15.38 14.80
C SER A 22 1.49 15.84 13.46
N VAL A 23 1.48 14.96 12.47
CA VAL A 23 0.69 15.12 11.25
C VAL A 23 -0.62 14.41 11.47
N PHE A 24 -1.71 15.16 11.57
CA PHE A 24 -3.07 14.62 11.52
C PHE A 24 -3.38 14.26 10.06
N ALA A 25 -3.70 12.99 9.81
CA ALA A 25 -4.29 12.59 8.55
C ALA A 25 -5.77 12.96 8.56
N GLU A 26 -6.13 13.88 7.68
CA GLU A 26 -7.53 14.25 7.40
C GLU A 26 -8.11 13.22 6.42
N GLY A 27 -9.36 12.81 6.64
CA GLY A 27 -10.01 11.72 5.92
C GLY A 27 -10.01 11.90 4.41
N GLU A 28 -9.64 10.85 3.72
CA GLU A 28 -9.54 10.83 2.26
C GLU A 28 -10.92 10.85 1.59
N ASP A 29 -11.18 11.92 0.86
CA ASP A 29 -12.18 11.94 -0.20
C ASP A 29 -11.72 10.96 -1.29
N SER A 30 -12.54 9.95 -1.63
CA SER A 30 -12.18 8.85 -2.55
C SER A 30 -12.14 9.31 -4.02
N SER A 31 -11.26 10.25 -4.33
CA SER A 31 -10.97 10.71 -5.69
C SER A 31 -9.61 10.17 -6.14
N ALA A 32 -9.54 9.63 -7.36
CA ALA A 32 -8.26 9.24 -7.95
C ALA A 32 -7.54 10.48 -8.48
N TYR A 33 -6.33 10.76 -7.98
CA TYR A 33 -5.49 11.88 -8.39
C TYR A 33 -4.22 11.39 -9.10
N ILE A 34 -3.75 12.16 -10.07
CA ILE A 34 -2.40 12.02 -10.62
C ILE A 34 -1.56 13.18 -10.10
N THR A 35 -0.49 12.86 -9.38
CA THR A 35 0.48 13.82 -8.87
C THR A 35 1.76 13.78 -9.71
N GLY A 36 1.94 14.78 -10.55
CA GLY A 36 3.21 15.09 -11.23
C GLY A 36 3.25 16.58 -11.43
N ASP A 37 4.37 17.23 -11.13
CA ASP A 37 4.52 18.70 -11.15
C ASP A 37 4.13 19.38 -12.49
N ASN A 38 3.86 18.62 -13.55
CA ASN A 38 3.49 19.10 -14.88
C ASN A 38 2.37 18.29 -15.56
N ALA A 39 1.70 17.36 -14.85
CA ALA A 39 0.56 16.64 -15.39
C ALA A 39 -0.71 17.48 -15.19
N PRO A 40 -1.63 17.55 -16.20
CA PRO A 40 -2.90 18.24 -16.02
C PRO A 40 -3.64 17.73 -14.79
N ARG A 41 -4.13 18.65 -13.95
CA ARG A 41 -4.90 18.34 -12.74
C ARG A 41 -6.32 17.96 -13.14
N LEU A 42 -6.50 16.66 -13.34
CA LEU A 42 -7.76 16.05 -13.69
C LEU A 42 -8.13 15.07 -12.57
N SER A 43 -9.33 15.19 -12.03
CA SER A 43 -9.86 14.22 -11.08
C SER A 43 -11.18 13.64 -11.57
N VAL A 44 -11.47 12.38 -11.16
CA VAL A 44 -12.68 11.66 -11.53
C VAL A 44 -13.31 11.05 -10.28
N SER A 45 -14.61 11.20 -10.13
CA SER A 45 -15.37 10.67 -9.00
C SER A 45 -16.59 9.88 -9.50
N PRO A 46 -16.89 8.73 -8.86
CA PRO A 46 -16.12 8.05 -7.80
C PRO A 46 -14.85 7.38 -8.35
N ALA A 47 -13.84 7.11 -7.49
CA ALA A 47 -12.65 6.36 -7.87
C ALA A 47 -12.93 4.87 -8.14
N THR A 48 -13.96 4.34 -7.46
CA THR A 48 -14.47 2.97 -7.66
C THR A 48 -16.00 2.97 -7.67
N ALA A 49 -16.61 2.05 -8.42
CA ALA A 49 -18.05 1.87 -8.43
C ALA A 49 -18.42 0.39 -8.35
N SER A 50 -19.40 0.05 -7.50
CA SER A 50 -19.97 -1.29 -7.41
C SER A 50 -21.31 -1.33 -8.11
N VAL A 51 -21.52 -2.28 -9.03
CA VAL A 51 -22.75 -2.40 -9.83
C VAL A 51 -23.32 -3.81 -9.74
N ILE A 52 -24.63 -3.92 -9.63
CA ILE A 52 -25.32 -5.21 -9.70
C ILE A 52 -25.65 -5.50 -11.15
N LEU A 53 -25.15 -6.64 -11.66
CA LEU A 53 -25.32 -7.08 -13.03
C LEU A 53 -26.55 -7.99 -13.13
N LYS A 54 -27.70 -7.41 -13.43
CA LYS A 54 -28.91 -8.17 -13.70
C LYS A 54 -28.96 -8.51 -15.20
N GLN A 55 -29.03 -9.79 -15.51
CA GLN A 55 -29.10 -10.31 -16.90
C GLN A 55 -30.19 -9.63 -17.73
N GLY A 56 -29.86 -9.26 -18.97
CA GLY A 56 -30.74 -8.56 -19.89
C GLY A 56 -31.04 -7.09 -19.57
N ALA A 57 -30.53 -6.56 -18.44
CA ALA A 57 -30.80 -5.18 -18.04
C ALA A 57 -29.85 -4.19 -18.74
N THR A 58 -30.38 -2.97 -18.94
CA THR A 58 -29.59 -1.81 -19.34
C THR A 58 -29.73 -0.73 -18.27
N VAL A 59 -28.61 -0.22 -17.75
CA VAL A 59 -28.58 0.76 -16.66
C VAL A 59 -27.57 1.86 -16.99
N ASP A 60 -27.98 3.11 -16.76
CA ASP A 60 -27.12 4.28 -16.93
C ASP A 60 -26.55 4.72 -15.58
N TYR A 61 -25.26 5.06 -15.58
CA TYR A 61 -24.50 5.58 -14.45
C TYR A 61 -23.79 6.86 -14.87
N THR A 62 -23.28 7.60 -13.89
CA THR A 62 -22.59 8.88 -14.15
C THR A 62 -21.26 8.94 -13.46
N LEU A 63 -20.24 9.40 -14.17
CA LEU A 63 -18.95 9.84 -13.64
C LEU A 63 -18.92 11.36 -13.64
N VAL A 64 -18.30 11.93 -12.62
CA VAL A 64 -18.00 13.36 -12.54
C VAL A 64 -16.52 13.55 -12.87
N VAL A 65 -16.24 14.25 -13.96
CA VAL A 65 -14.88 14.61 -14.35
C VAL A 65 -14.65 16.07 -13.96
N ASN A 66 -13.64 16.35 -13.19
CA ASN A 66 -13.30 17.67 -12.72
C ASN A 66 -12.00 18.15 -13.36
N ASN A 67 -12.08 19.26 -14.10
CA ASN A 67 -10.92 19.97 -14.63
C ASN A 67 -10.52 21.02 -13.62
N GLU A 68 -9.34 20.86 -13.00
CA GLU A 68 -8.76 21.79 -12.02
C GLU A 68 -7.70 22.71 -12.64
N GLU A 69 -7.61 22.73 -13.98
CA GLU A 69 -6.73 23.63 -14.72
C GLU A 69 -7.43 24.95 -15.07
N ASP A 70 -6.60 25.98 -15.27
CA ASP A 70 -7.03 27.31 -15.72
C ASP A 70 -7.36 27.35 -17.22
N ASP A 71 -7.05 26.30 -17.95
CA ASP A 71 -7.35 26.12 -19.37
C ASP A 71 -8.41 25.00 -19.57
N SER A 72 -9.13 25.02 -20.68
CA SER A 72 -10.02 23.93 -21.08
C SER A 72 -9.22 22.67 -21.42
N LEU A 73 -9.75 21.49 -21.05
CA LEU A 73 -9.14 20.19 -21.32
C LEU A 73 -10.00 19.39 -22.30
N ASP A 74 -9.40 18.92 -23.38
CA ASP A 74 -10.01 17.92 -24.24
C ASP A 74 -9.79 16.54 -23.59
N ILE A 75 -10.87 15.79 -23.41
CA ILE A 75 -10.82 14.46 -22.81
C ILE A 75 -11.33 13.40 -23.77
N THR A 76 -10.80 12.21 -23.60
CA THR A 76 -11.28 10.98 -24.21
C THR A 76 -11.60 9.98 -23.10
N VAL A 77 -12.83 9.45 -23.08
CA VAL A 77 -13.29 8.47 -22.08
C VAL A 77 -13.57 7.14 -22.79
N TYR A 78 -13.03 6.06 -22.24
CA TYR A 78 -13.19 4.71 -22.80
C TYR A 78 -13.13 3.65 -21.69
N ALA A 79 -13.72 2.48 -21.95
CA ALA A 79 -13.67 1.33 -21.05
C ALA A 79 -12.52 0.39 -21.43
N ALA A 80 -11.92 -0.24 -20.43
CA ALA A 80 -10.85 -1.23 -20.59
C ALA A 80 -11.07 -2.42 -19.65
N PRO A 81 -10.49 -3.60 -19.93
CA PRO A 81 -10.42 -4.70 -18.99
C PRO A 81 -9.79 -4.26 -17.67
N PHE A 82 -10.15 -4.94 -16.58
CA PHE A 82 -9.41 -4.82 -15.30
C PHE A 82 -9.13 -6.19 -14.75
N SER A 83 -7.86 -6.54 -14.68
CA SER A 83 -7.35 -7.77 -14.05
C SER A 83 -6.09 -7.48 -13.25
N ILE A 84 -5.58 -8.47 -12.52
CA ILE A 84 -4.39 -8.35 -11.69
C ILE A 84 -3.29 -9.25 -12.27
N GLN A 85 -2.06 -8.72 -12.35
CA GLN A 85 -0.91 -9.44 -12.93
C GLN A 85 -0.18 -10.31 -11.91
N ASN A 86 -0.03 -9.84 -10.66
CA ASN A 86 0.84 -10.47 -9.67
C ASN A 86 0.38 -10.21 -8.21
N GLU A 87 1.13 -10.74 -7.27
CA GLU A 87 0.86 -10.64 -5.84
C GLU A 87 1.05 -9.23 -5.24
N ASN A 88 1.73 -8.31 -5.94
CA ASN A 88 1.80 -6.91 -5.54
C ASN A 88 0.53 -6.13 -5.92
N TYR A 89 -0.41 -6.82 -6.54
CA TYR A 89 -1.69 -6.30 -6.99
C TYR A 89 -1.56 -5.28 -8.13
N ASP A 90 -0.54 -5.46 -8.99
CA ASP A 90 -0.35 -4.62 -10.18
C ASP A 90 -1.49 -4.86 -11.16
N ALA A 91 -2.17 -3.79 -11.54
CA ALA A 91 -3.31 -3.82 -12.43
C ALA A 91 -2.89 -4.08 -13.89
N ASP A 92 -3.70 -4.87 -14.61
CA ASP A 92 -3.60 -5.10 -16.03
C ASP A 92 -4.89 -4.63 -16.71
N PHE A 93 -4.76 -3.70 -17.63
CA PHE A 93 -5.88 -3.09 -18.36
C PHE A 93 -5.97 -3.54 -19.82
N GLU A 94 -5.19 -4.53 -20.21
CA GLU A 94 -5.15 -5.06 -21.58
C GLU A 94 -5.63 -6.51 -21.66
N LYS A 95 -5.40 -7.28 -20.57
CA LYS A 95 -5.71 -8.70 -20.54
C LYS A 95 -7.20 -8.96 -20.45
N GLU A 96 -7.74 -9.55 -21.50
CA GLU A 96 -9.12 -10.04 -21.52
C GLU A 96 -9.23 -11.43 -20.89
N THR A 97 -10.18 -11.61 -19.99
CA THR A 97 -10.51 -12.85 -19.32
C THR A 97 -12.03 -13.03 -19.25
N ASN A 98 -12.48 -14.18 -18.74
CA ASN A 98 -13.90 -14.37 -18.46
C ASN A 98 -14.45 -13.43 -17.37
N ARG A 99 -13.57 -12.75 -16.61
CA ARG A 99 -13.91 -11.80 -15.54
C ARG A 99 -13.83 -10.34 -15.97
N THR A 100 -13.40 -10.06 -17.21
CA THR A 100 -13.23 -8.68 -17.71
C THR A 100 -14.19 -8.30 -18.82
N GLN A 101 -15.23 -9.12 -19.05
CA GLN A 101 -16.22 -8.88 -20.12
C GLN A 101 -17.03 -7.60 -19.90
N LEU A 102 -17.14 -7.12 -18.67
CA LEU A 102 -17.84 -5.89 -18.31
C LEU A 102 -17.35 -4.70 -19.16
N SER A 103 -16.07 -4.63 -19.50
CA SER A 103 -15.50 -3.56 -20.33
C SER A 103 -16.18 -3.44 -21.71
N ARG A 104 -16.66 -4.57 -22.25
CA ARG A 104 -17.35 -4.61 -23.55
C ARG A 104 -18.83 -4.20 -23.44
N TRP A 105 -19.42 -4.30 -22.25
CA TRP A 105 -20.82 -3.96 -21.97
C TRP A 105 -20.99 -2.49 -21.64
N ILE A 106 -19.90 -1.80 -21.29
CA ILE A 106 -19.89 -0.36 -21.00
C ILE A 106 -19.80 0.42 -22.30
N LYS A 107 -20.72 1.35 -22.50
CA LYS A 107 -20.76 2.33 -23.58
C LYS A 107 -21.03 3.70 -22.99
N PHE A 108 -20.75 4.75 -23.73
CA PHE A 108 -20.96 6.12 -23.28
C PHE A 108 -22.12 6.76 -24.01
N VAL A 109 -22.82 7.66 -23.34
CA VAL A 109 -23.98 8.36 -23.90
C VAL A 109 -23.63 9.82 -24.16
N ASN A 110 -23.68 10.23 -25.41
CA ASN A 110 -23.46 11.62 -25.80
C ASN A 110 -24.68 12.50 -25.43
N ASP A 111 -24.52 13.82 -25.44
CA ASP A 111 -25.59 14.79 -25.15
C ASP A 111 -26.78 14.69 -26.11
N ASP A 112 -26.58 14.20 -27.33
CA ASP A 112 -27.62 13.94 -28.30
C ASP A 112 -28.35 12.58 -28.11
N GLY A 113 -27.95 11.81 -27.07
CA GLY A 113 -28.49 10.50 -26.75
C GLY A 113 -27.89 9.35 -27.55
N SER A 114 -26.95 9.60 -28.47
CA SER A 114 -26.22 8.55 -29.19
C SER A 114 -25.30 7.78 -28.23
N VAL A 115 -25.12 6.47 -28.50
CA VAL A 115 -24.30 5.56 -27.70
C VAL A 115 -23.02 5.23 -28.45
N VAL A 116 -21.89 5.46 -27.81
CA VAL A 116 -20.55 5.33 -28.43
C VAL A 116 -19.61 4.48 -27.54
N ASP A 117 -18.59 3.89 -28.18
CA ASP A 117 -17.54 3.15 -27.46
C ASP A 117 -16.55 4.08 -26.76
N THR A 118 -16.39 5.27 -27.32
CA THR A 118 -15.44 6.28 -26.82
C THR A 118 -16.14 7.63 -26.80
N TYR A 119 -16.17 8.27 -25.64
CA TYR A 119 -16.74 9.61 -25.46
C TYR A 119 -15.63 10.65 -25.56
N LYS A 120 -15.89 11.74 -26.26
CA LYS A 120 -14.96 12.88 -26.37
C LYS A 120 -15.68 14.17 -26.02
N ALA A 121 -15.04 14.98 -25.20
CA ALA A 121 -15.58 16.28 -24.79
C ALA A 121 -14.45 17.25 -24.44
N THR A 122 -14.76 18.55 -24.49
CA THR A 122 -13.91 19.61 -23.95
C THR A 122 -14.52 20.08 -22.64
N ILE A 123 -13.77 19.97 -21.53
CA ILE A 123 -14.20 20.45 -20.22
C ILE A 123 -13.62 21.84 -19.99
N PRO A 124 -14.45 22.87 -19.76
CA PRO A 124 -13.97 24.21 -19.48
C PRO A 124 -13.08 24.28 -18.24
N ALA A 125 -12.25 25.32 -18.16
CA ALA A 125 -11.36 25.59 -17.05
C ALA A 125 -12.12 25.61 -15.70
N ASN A 126 -11.57 25.01 -14.67
CA ASN A 126 -12.10 25.02 -13.30
C ASN A 126 -13.58 24.58 -13.20
N THR A 127 -14.00 23.60 -14.03
CA THR A 127 -15.38 23.09 -14.06
C THR A 127 -15.46 21.59 -13.88
N LYS A 128 -16.66 21.14 -13.45
CA LYS A 128 -17.05 19.73 -13.39
C LYS A 128 -18.00 19.41 -14.54
N SER A 129 -17.80 18.25 -15.15
CA SER A 129 -18.69 17.74 -16.20
C SER A 129 -19.13 16.32 -15.86
N ASN A 130 -20.39 16.01 -16.17
CA ASN A 130 -20.95 14.69 -16.01
C ASN A 130 -20.74 13.89 -17.29
N VAL A 131 -20.22 12.67 -17.16
CA VAL A 131 -20.11 11.71 -18.25
C VAL A 131 -21.01 10.52 -17.94
N THR A 132 -22.04 10.32 -18.75
CA THR A 132 -22.97 9.20 -18.60
C THR A 132 -22.40 7.97 -19.31
N TYR A 133 -22.32 6.85 -18.58
CA TYR A 133 -22.00 5.56 -19.16
C TYR A 133 -23.15 4.58 -18.96
N ARG A 134 -23.40 3.77 -19.97
CA ARG A 134 -24.46 2.77 -20.04
C ARG A 134 -23.85 1.38 -19.97
N ILE A 135 -24.38 0.53 -19.10
CA ILE A 135 -24.03 -0.88 -19.05
C ILE A 135 -25.19 -1.67 -19.63
N THR A 136 -24.97 -2.34 -20.76
CA THR A 136 -25.93 -3.26 -21.37
C THR A 136 -25.51 -4.68 -21.08
N ILE A 137 -26.22 -5.30 -20.14
CA ILE A 137 -25.85 -6.62 -19.61
C ILE A 137 -26.51 -7.70 -20.51
N PRO A 138 -25.74 -8.66 -21.04
CA PRO A 138 -26.28 -9.78 -21.83
C PRO A 138 -27.26 -10.66 -21.04
N GLU A 139 -28.08 -11.42 -21.74
CA GLU A 139 -28.99 -12.42 -21.14
C GLU A 139 -28.22 -13.55 -20.42
N GLU A 140 -27.03 -13.89 -20.96
CA GLU A 140 -26.16 -14.91 -20.39
C GLU A 140 -24.83 -14.27 -19.99
N ILE A 141 -24.52 -14.29 -18.70
CA ILE A 141 -23.26 -13.82 -18.12
C ILE A 141 -22.67 -14.85 -17.16
N PRO A 142 -21.36 -14.95 -17.04
CA PRO A 142 -20.73 -15.81 -16.03
C PRO A 142 -21.18 -15.45 -14.62
N ALA A 143 -21.37 -16.44 -13.78
CA ALA A 143 -21.65 -16.24 -12.35
C ALA A 143 -20.46 -15.58 -11.64
N GLY A 144 -20.74 -14.71 -10.65
CA GLY A 144 -19.75 -14.04 -9.84
C GLY A 144 -19.39 -12.63 -10.34
N GLY A 145 -18.14 -12.23 -10.08
CA GLY A 145 -17.66 -10.89 -10.38
C GLY A 145 -17.26 -10.65 -11.84
N GLN A 146 -17.46 -9.43 -12.30
CA GLN A 146 -17.01 -8.92 -13.59
C GLN A 146 -16.36 -7.55 -13.38
N TYR A 147 -15.17 -7.32 -13.93
CA TYR A 147 -14.35 -6.17 -13.61
C TYR A 147 -13.96 -5.40 -14.87
N ALA A 148 -14.02 -4.09 -14.77
CA ALA A 148 -13.61 -3.17 -15.83
C ALA A 148 -13.00 -1.91 -15.23
N SER A 149 -12.29 -1.15 -16.05
CA SER A 149 -11.90 0.22 -15.74
C SER A 149 -12.50 1.16 -16.77
N ILE A 150 -12.89 2.36 -16.34
CA ILE A 150 -13.20 3.47 -17.23
C ILE A 150 -12.06 4.46 -17.11
N PHE A 151 -11.39 4.74 -18.21
CA PHE A 151 -10.32 5.73 -18.27
C PHE A 151 -10.84 7.06 -18.80
N VAL A 152 -10.42 8.13 -18.14
CA VAL A 152 -10.51 9.50 -18.63
C VAL A 152 -9.09 9.96 -18.94
N GLN A 153 -8.80 10.21 -20.20
CA GLN A 153 -7.49 10.60 -20.70
C GLN A 153 -7.56 11.99 -21.29
N THR A 154 -6.59 12.84 -20.97
CA THR A 154 -6.45 14.15 -21.63
C THR A 154 -6.02 13.95 -23.09
N GLY A 155 -6.55 14.76 -24.01
CA GLY A 155 -6.20 14.70 -25.44
C GLY A 155 -4.77 15.15 -25.72
N ASP A 156 -4.37 14.99 -26.98
CA ASP A 156 -3.05 15.39 -27.51
C ASP A 156 -2.83 16.93 -27.50
N THR A 157 -3.82 17.71 -27.09
CA THR A 157 -3.78 19.18 -27.01
C THR A 157 -3.09 19.71 -25.76
N ALA A 158 -2.58 18.82 -24.88
CA ALA A 158 -1.70 19.23 -23.80
C ALA A 158 -0.52 20.02 -24.39
N LYS A 159 -0.33 21.26 -23.93
CA LYS A 159 0.79 22.13 -24.36
C LYS A 159 2.10 21.36 -24.26
N PRO A 160 3.00 21.41 -25.26
CA PRO A 160 4.33 20.83 -25.14
C PRO A 160 5.00 21.36 -23.88
N LEU A 161 5.51 20.50 -23.02
CA LEU A 161 6.13 20.87 -21.74
C LEU A 161 7.38 21.72 -21.91
N ASP A 162 7.97 21.74 -23.10
CA ASP A 162 9.03 22.65 -23.49
C ASP A 162 9.34 22.51 -25.01
N THR A 163 10.44 23.14 -25.49
CA THR A 163 10.93 23.06 -26.87
C THR A 163 11.31 21.64 -27.34
N SER A 164 11.24 20.62 -26.50
CA SER A 164 11.56 19.20 -26.84
C SER A 164 10.41 18.44 -27.49
N GLY A 165 9.21 19.00 -27.54
CA GLY A 165 8.04 18.37 -28.22
C GLY A 165 7.44 17.19 -27.47
N ILE A 166 7.75 16.98 -26.17
CA ILE A 166 7.14 15.95 -25.32
C ILE A 166 5.81 16.46 -24.81
N THR A 167 4.72 15.76 -25.10
CA THR A 167 3.37 16.03 -24.59
C THR A 167 3.09 15.11 -23.41
N ALA A 168 2.76 15.66 -22.24
CA ALA A 168 2.30 14.86 -21.11
C ALA A 168 0.81 14.53 -21.29
N VAL A 169 0.47 13.25 -21.29
CA VAL A 169 -0.91 12.77 -21.28
C VAL A 169 -1.25 12.28 -19.88
N SER A 170 -2.25 12.90 -19.26
CA SER A 170 -2.81 12.39 -18.00
C SER A 170 -3.91 11.39 -18.26
N ARG A 171 -3.92 10.31 -17.50
CA ARG A 171 -4.96 9.27 -17.56
C ARG A 171 -5.38 8.88 -16.16
N VAL A 172 -6.64 9.07 -15.82
CA VAL A 172 -7.25 8.65 -14.56
C VAL A 172 -8.19 7.50 -14.80
N GLY A 173 -8.11 6.44 -13.98
CA GLY A 173 -8.95 5.25 -14.08
C GLY A 173 -9.95 5.16 -12.94
N VAL A 174 -11.17 4.75 -13.25
CA VAL A 174 -12.23 4.37 -12.30
C VAL A 174 -12.45 2.88 -12.42
N ILE A 175 -12.33 2.13 -11.32
CA ILE A 175 -12.53 0.68 -11.34
C ILE A 175 -14.00 0.36 -11.08
N ILE A 176 -14.59 -0.48 -11.93
CA ILE A 176 -15.96 -0.94 -11.83
C ILE A 176 -15.98 -2.39 -11.37
N TYR A 177 -16.56 -2.63 -10.21
CA TYR A 177 -16.81 -3.95 -9.64
C TYR A 177 -18.25 -4.36 -9.96
N GLY A 178 -18.42 -5.27 -10.91
CA GLY A 178 -19.73 -5.82 -11.28
C GLY A 178 -19.97 -7.14 -10.60
N ARG A 179 -21.10 -7.32 -9.91
CA ARG A 179 -21.48 -8.57 -9.27
C ARG A 179 -22.77 -9.10 -9.94
N SER A 180 -22.71 -10.33 -10.48
CA SER A 180 -23.88 -10.97 -11.08
C SER A 180 -24.84 -11.50 -10.01
N ASN A 181 -26.15 -11.62 -10.34
CA ASN A 181 -27.15 -12.23 -9.48
C ASN A 181 -27.09 -13.75 -9.43
N GLY A 182 -26.10 -14.40 -10.10
CA GLY A 182 -25.92 -15.84 -10.08
C GLY A 182 -25.37 -16.36 -8.75
N GLU A 183 -25.13 -17.64 -8.70
CA GLU A 183 -24.55 -18.30 -7.52
C GLU A 183 -23.13 -17.76 -7.27
N THR A 184 -22.94 -17.15 -6.10
CA THR A 184 -21.65 -16.63 -5.66
C THR A 184 -20.94 -17.67 -4.79
N ASP A 185 -19.68 -17.94 -5.09
CA ASP A 185 -18.75 -18.71 -4.28
C ASP A 185 -17.73 -17.75 -3.68
N GLU A 186 -17.70 -17.65 -2.36
CA GLU A 186 -16.75 -16.82 -1.62
C GLU A 186 -15.80 -17.75 -0.88
N SER A 187 -14.55 -17.81 -1.33
CA SER A 187 -13.53 -18.65 -0.75
C SER A 187 -12.17 -17.96 -0.76
N ALA A 188 -11.43 -18.05 0.33
CA ALA A 188 -10.12 -17.45 0.48
C ALA A 188 -9.12 -18.40 1.13
N GLU A 189 -7.85 -18.22 0.82
CA GLU A 189 -6.72 -18.88 1.46
C GLU A 189 -5.70 -17.86 1.94
N ILE A 190 -5.33 -17.94 3.22
CA ILE A 190 -4.30 -17.07 3.81
C ILE A 190 -3.05 -17.92 4.05
N THR A 191 -1.94 -17.53 3.44
CA THR A 191 -0.67 -18.26 3.51
C THR A 191 0.52 -17.31 3.70
N GLU A 192 1.71 -17.87 3.86
CA GLU A 192 2.99 -17.14 3.89
C GLU A 192 3.04 -15.96 4.86
N ALA A 193 2.32 -16.06 6.00
CA ALA A 193 2.38 -14.99 6.98
C ALA A 193 3.74 -14.93 7.67
N ASN A 194 4.36 -13.76 7.65
CA ASN A 194 5.70 -13.54 8.18
C ASN A 194 5.84 -12.21 8.90
N ILE A 195 6.50 -12.28 10.07
CA ILE A 195 7.03 -11.13 10.81
C ILE A 195 8.50 -11.48 11.12
N PRO A 196 9.47 -10.61 10.81
CA PRO A 196 10.89 -10.84 11.14
C PRO A 196 11.06 -10.85 12.67
N THR A 197 11.92 -11.74 13.19
CA THR A 197 12.19 -11.81 14.63
C THR A 197 13.43 -11.02 15.05
N PHE A 198 14.33 -10.76 14.13
CA PHE A 198 15.57 -10.03 14.38
C PHE A 198 15.91 -9.09 13.23
N LEU A 199 16.22 -7.85 13.56
CA LEU A 199 16.62 -6.81 12.63
C LEU A 199 17.81 -6.02 13.15
N LEU A 200 18.70 -5.63 12.27
CA LEU A 200 19.80 -4.72 12.61
C LEU A 200 19.34 -3.26 12.69
N ASN A 201 18.26 -2.93 12.02
CA ASN A 201 17.60 -1.61 11.99
C ASN A 201 16.20 -1.78 11.42
N GLY A 202 15.31 -0.78 11.66
CA GLY A 202 14.00 -0.72 11.00
C GLY A 202 14.11 -0.52 9.49
N PRO A 203 12.98 -0.56 8.78
CA PRO A 203 11.62 -0.71 9.29
C PRO A 203 11.26 -2.15 9.70
N VAL A 204 10.16 -2.30 10.46
CA VAL A 204 9.55 -3.61 10.73
C VAL A 204 8.39 -3.80 9.78
N THR A 205 8.43 -4.85 8.97
CA THR A 205 7.38 -5.18 8.00
C THR A 205 6.77 -6.54 8.33
N ALA A 206 5.45 -6.58 8.48
CA ALA A 206 4.68 -7.80 8.47
C ALA A 206 4.13 -8.06 7.06
N SER A 207 3.98 -9.31 6.68
CA SER A 207 3.38 -9.67 5.39
C SER A 207 2.59 -10.99 5.48
N ALA A 208 1.57 -11.13 4.63
CA ALA A 208 0.89 -12.37 4.38
C ALA A 208 0.40 -12.40 2.93
N LEU A 209 0.24 -13.59 2.37
CA LEU A 209 -0.36 -13.79 1.05
C LEU A 209 -1.81 -14.22 1.23
N VAL A 210 -2.74 -13.45 0.67
CA VAL A 210 -4.16 -13.79 0.62
C VAL A 210 -4.53 -14.07 -0.82
N LYS A 211 -5.14 -15.22 -1.06
CA LYS A 211 -5.61 -15.66 -2.37
C LYS A 211 -7.12 -15.77 -2.36
N ASN A 212 -7.77 -15.17 -3.34
CA ASN A 212 -9.19 -15.35 -3.59
C ASN A 212 -9.40 -16.58 -4.49
N LEU A 213 -10.02 -17.61 -3.94
CA LEU A 213 -10.34 -18.86 -4.64
C LEU A 213 -11.81 -18.89 -5.13
N GLY A 214 -12.59 -17.88 -4.76
CA GLY A 214 -13.99 -17.75 -5.12
C GLY A 214 -14.22 -17.21 -6.52
N ASN A 215 -15.49 -16.89 -6.81
CA ASN A 215 -15.90 -16.32 -8.10
C ASN A 215 -16.32 -14.85 -8.02
N THR A 216 -16.25 -14.23 -6.85
CA THR A 216 -16.53 -12.81 -6.62
C THR A 216 -15.42 -12.15 -5.82
N ASP A 217 -15.35 -10.82 -5.84
CA ASP A 217 -14.42 -10.07 -5.00
C ASP A 217 -14.72 -10.28 -3.52
N ILE A 218 -13.67 -10.40 -2.74
CA ILE A 218 -13.71 -10.47 -1.28
C ILE A 218 -13.06 -9.25 -0.67
N GLU A 219 -13.54 -8.81 0.49
CA GLU A 219 -12.91 -7.78 1.30
C GLU A 219 -12.00 -8.45 2.34
N VAL A 220 -10.78 -7.95 2.44
CA VAL A 220 -9.80 -8.39 3.43
C VAL A 220 -9.52 -7.24 4.38
N ASN A 221 -9.90 -7.40 5.63
CA ASN A 221 -9.56 -6.46 6.69
C ASN A 221 -8.21 -6.84 7.30
N TYR A 222 -7.41 -5.84 7.66
CA TYR A 222 -6.16 -6.09 8.38
C TYR A 222 -6.02 -5.14 9.56
N SER A 223 -5.26 -5.58 10.56
CA SER A 223 -4.74 -4.71 11.61
C SER A 223 -3.30 -5.07 11.94
N PHE A 224 -2.47 -4.05 12.12
CA PHE A 224 -1.05 -4.17 12.42
C PHE A 224 -0.74 -3.37 13.68
N ILE A 225 -0.31 -4.07 14.74
CA ILE A 225 -0.12 -3.50 16.06
C ILE A 225 1.30 -3.75 16.51
N VAL A 226 1.98 -2.71 16.99
CA VAL A 226 3.29 -2.82 17.61
C VAL A 226 3.22 -2.29 19.03
N THR A 227 3.59 -3.11 20.00
CA THR A 227 3.66 -2.73 21.40
C THR A 227 5.07 -2.92 21.97
N SER A 228 5.39 -2.14 22.98
CA SER A 228 6.59 -2.36 23.77
C SER A 228 6.44 -3.61 24.63
N ILE A 229 7.55 -4.10 25.21
CA ILE A 229 7.55 -5.24 26.16
C ILE A 229 6.73 -4.99 27.44
N VAL A 230 6.45 -3.73 27.76
CA VAL A 230 5.60 -3.34 28.90
C VAL A 230 4.14 -3.10 28.51
N GLY A 231 3.78 -3.39 27.23
CA GLY A 231 2.41 -3.31 26.72
C GLY A 231 1.97 -1.92 26.24
N ALA A 232 2.88 -0.93 26.19
CA ALA A 232 2.54 0.36 25.60
C ALA A 232 2.46 0.24 24.07
N GLU A 233 1.36 0.72 23.49
CA GLU A 233 1.18 0.78 22.02
C GLU A 233 2.12 1.83 21.42
N LEU A 234 2.86 1.45 20.40
CA LEU A 234 3.84 2.27 19.69
C LEU A 234 3.41 2.59 18.27
N TYR A 235 2.63 1.69 17.68
CA TYR A 235 2.09 1.83 16.32
C TYR A 235 0.83 1.00 16.18
N TYR A 236 -0.15 1.57 15.50
CA TYR A 236 -1.38 0.92 15.09
C TYR A 236 -1.72 1.35 13.67
N ASP A 237 -2.09 0.41 12.85
CA ASP A 237 -2.62 0.64 11.51
C ASP A 237 -3.68 -0.41 11.20
N GLU A 238 -4.73 0.00 10.49
CA GLU A 238 -5.79 -0.89 10.04
C GLU A 238 -6.33 -0.43 8.70
N GLY A 239 -6.87 -1.35 7.94
CA GLY A 239 -7.47 -1.03 6.66
C GLY A 239 -8.21 -2.18 6.04
N LYS A 240 -8.68 -1.94 4.82
CA LYS A 240 -9.46 -2.88 4.03
C LYS A 240 -8.95 -2.89 2.60
N GLU A 241 -8.82 -4.09 2.05
CA GLU A 241 -8.32 -4.27 0.71
C GLU A 241 -9.19 -5.28 -0.06
N PRO A 242 -9.71 -4.92 -1.23
CA PRO A 242 -10.43 -5.86 -2.06
C PRO A 242 -9.48 -6.78 -2.82
N ILE A 243 -9.89 -8.05 -2.98
CA ILE A 243 -9.19 -9.02 -3.82
C ILE A 243 -10.19 -9.63 -4.80
N ILE A 244 -9.97 -9.41 -6.10
CA ILE A 244 -10.82 -9.98 -7.16
C ILE A 244 -10.56 -11.48 -7.32
N PRO A 245 -11.50 -12.26 -7.92
CA PRO A 245 -11.31 -13.68 -8.19
C PRO A 245 -10.03 -14.00 -8.94
N ASP A 246 -9.50 -15.19 -8.65
CA ASP A 246 -8.28 -15.72 -9.28
C ASP A 246 -7.01 -14.89 -9.01
N ALA A 247 -7.11 -13.81 -8.21
CA ALA A 247 -5.96 -12.99 -7.81
C ALA A 247 -5.44 -13.40 -6.43
N SER A 248 -4.14 -13.13 -6.25
CA SER A 248 -3.47 -13.19 -4.95
C SER A 248 -2.95 -11.80 -4.61
N ARG A 249 -3.05 -11.41 -3.34
CA ARG A 249 -2.52 -10.13 -2.86
C ARG A 249 -1.58 -10.35 -1.69
N ARG A 250 -0.36 -9.84 -1.82
CA ARG A 250 0.59 -9.81 -0.72
C ARG A 250 0.33 -8.58 0.13
N MET A 251 -0.44 -8.81 1.19
CA MET A 251 -0.69 -7.81 2.22
C MET A 251 0.62 -7.49 2.94
N LYS A 252 0.98 -6.21 3.04
CA LYS A 252 2.23 -5.76 3.69
C LYS A 252 1.94 -4.50 4.49
N GLU A 253 2.28 -4.56 5.79
CA GLU A 253 2.22 -3.41 6.67
C GLU A 253 3.59 -3.11 7.25
N THR A 254 3.93 -1.83 7.38
CA THR A 254 5.28 -1.41 7.71
C THR A 254 5.29 -0.31 8.77
N TRP A 255 5.92 -0.60 9.89
CA TRP A 255 6.23 0.41 10.89
C TRP A 255 7.55 1.12 10.53
N ASN A 256 7.45 2.30 9.91
CA ASN A 256 8.60 3.07 9.40
C ASN A 256 9.35 3.83 10.50
N ASN A 257 8.63 4.36 11.50
CA ASN A 257 9.20 5.16 12.58
C ASN A 257 9.67 4.28 13.74
N THR A 258 10.41 3.22 13.44
CA THR A 258 10.91 2.29 14.44
C THR A 258 11.91 2.95 15.39
N GLN A 259 11.85 2.57 16.66
CA GLN A 259 12.90 2.92 17.60
C GLN A 259 14.24 2.32 17.14
N PRO A 260 15.38 2.99 17.36
CA PRO A 260 16.67 2.56 16.86
C PRO A 260 17.13 1.22 17.43
N MET A 261 16.64 0.82 18.61
CA MET A 261 16.86 -0.48 19.22
C MET A 261 15.75 -0.81 20.21
N GLY A 262 15.51 -2.09 20.45
CA GLY A 262 14.53 -2.54 21.43
C GLY A 262 14.00 -3.93 21.16
N ILE A 263 13.05 -4.33 22.02
CA ILE A 263 12.27 -5.56 21.87
C ILE A 263 10.81 -5.15 21.82
N PHE A 264 10.12 -5.61 20.80
CA PHE A 264 8.76 -5.21 20.49
C PHE A 264 7.88 -6.45 20.29
N HIS A 265 6.64 -6.35 20.72
CA HIS A 265 5.59 -7.29 20.36
C HIS A 265 4.92 -6.78 19.09
N VAL A 266 4.95 -7.57 18.03
CA VAL A 266 4.34 -7.23 16.74
C VAL A 266 3.25 -8.22 16.44
N THR A 267 2.03 -7.74 16.26
CA THR A 267 0.86 -8.53 15.92
C THR A 267 0.31 -8.08 14.58
N TYR A 268 0.11 -9.02 13.68
CA TYR A 268 -0.52 -8.81 12.40
C TYR A 268 -1.72 -9.75 12.27
N ARG A 269 -2.89 -9.14 12.12
CA ARG A 269 -4.16 -9.85 12.00
C ARG A 269 -4.77 -9.56 10.63
N ILE A 270 -5.24 -10.61 9.98
CA ILE A 270 -5.96 -10.56 8.71
C ILE A 270 -7.29 -11.27 8.91
N GLU A 271 -8.35 -10.63 8.45
CA GLU A 271 -9.71 -11.13 8.55
C GLU A 271 -10.39 -11.02 7.18
N THR A 272 -10.90 -12.13 6.69
CA THR A 272 -11.67 -12.19 5.44
C THR A 272 -12.70 -13.29 5.52
N LEU A 273 -13.91 -13.03 5.06
CA LEU A 273 -15.06 -13.93 5.22
C LEU A 273 -15.21 -14.32 6.71
N ASP A 274 -15.31 -15.63 6.99
CA ASP A 274 -15.38 -16.16 8.36
C ASP A 274 -14.02 -16.60 8.91
N GLN A 275 -12.91 -16.24 8.22
CA GLN A 275 -11.55 -16.63 8.59
C GLN A 275 -10.82 -15.47 9.26
N VAL A 276 -10.20 -15.77 10.39
CA VAL A 276 -9.29 -14.85 11.09
C VAL A 276 -7.93 -15.52 11.19
N TYR A 277 -6.92 -14.88 10.66
CA TYR A 277 -5.53 -15.29 10.80
C TYR A 277 -4.74 -14.24 11.58
N GLU A 278 -4.15 -14.66 12.69
CA GLU A 278 -3.35 -13.77 13.53
C GLU A 278 -1.96 -14.36 13.75
N ILE A 279 -0.94 -13.57 13.51
CA ILE A 279 0.44 -13.90 13.83
C ILE A 279 0.99 -12.83 14.77
N SER A 280 1.58 -13.28 15.90
CA SER A 280 2.23 -12.38 16.86
C SER A 280 3.64 -12.88 17.14
N LYS A 281 4.63 -11.99 17.06
CA LYS A 281 6.04 -12.31 17.32
C LYS A 281 6.74 -11.22 18.10
N LEU A 282 7.75 -11.66 18.90
CA LEU A 282 8.75 -10.76 19.45
C LEU A 282 9.76 -10.39 18.36
N VAL A 283 9.94 -9.10 18.15
CA VAL A 283 10.89 -8.52 17.19
C VAL A 283 11.99 -7.81 17.97
N ILE A 284 13.24 -8.21 17.73
CA ILE A 284 14.42 -7.60 18.34
C ILE A 284 15.10 -6.73 17.28
N ILE A 285 15.22 -5.43 17.57
CA ILE A 285 16.01 -4.51 16.76
C ILE A 285 17.29 -4.22 17.53
N LEU A 286 18.44 -4.64 16.98
CA LEU A 286 19.76 -4.46 17.57
C LEU A 286 20.75 -3.97 16.52
N PRO A 287 21.05 -2.66 16.49
CA PRO A 287 21.95 -2.08 15.51
C PRO A 287 23.34 -2.67 15.53
N ILE A 288 23.98 -2.80 14.37
CA ILE A 288 25.30 -3.41 14.23
C ILE A 288 26.37 -2.75 15.10
N TYR A 289 26.29 -1.43 15.29
CA TYR A 289 27.25 -0.71 16.14
C TYR A 289 27.13 -1.11 17.63
N MET A 290 25.95 -1.50 18.11
CA MET A 290 25.77 -2.01 19.47
C MET A 290 26.39 -3.41 19.62
N ILE A 291 26.28 -4.25 18.60
CA ILE A 291 26.91 -5.56 18.57
C ILE A 291 28.44 -5.41 18.60
N LEU A 292 28.98 -4.51 17.78
CA LEU A 292 30.42 -4.22 17.73
C LEU A 292 30.92 -3.64 19.06
N LEU A 293 30.14 -2.75 19.70
CA LEU A 293 30.45 -2.21 21.02
C LEU A 293 30.48 -3.32 22.08
N ALA A 294 29.49 -4.23 22.07
CA ALA A 294 29.47 -5.36 22.99
C ALA A 294 30.69 -6.28 22.83
N ILE A 295 31.08 -6.59 21.57
CA ILE A 295 32.29 -7.37 21.27
C ILE A 295 33.53 -6.63 21.77
N PHE A 296 33.64 -5.33 21.55
CA PHE A 296 34.74 -4.50 22.05
C PHE A 296 34.86 -4.54 23.56
N ILE A 297 33.73 -4.34 24.26
CA ILE A 297 33.72 -4.43 25.71
C ILE A 297 34.14 -5.81 26.24
N LEU A 298 33.63 -6.87 25.59
CA LEU A 298 33.98 -8.25 25.90
C LEU A 298 35.47 -8.52 25.71
N THR A 299 36.08 -8.04 24.64
CA THR A 299 37.51 -8.18 24.38
C THR A 299 38.34 -7.47 25.46
N LEU A 300 37.96 -6.25 25.83
CA LEU A 300 38.63 -5.53 26.96
C LEU A 300 38.53 -6.28 28.27
N LEU A 301 37.37 -6.87 28.56
CA LEU A 301 37.16 -7.66 29.78
C LEU A 301 38.02 -8.92 29.77
N ILE A 302 38.14 -9.62 28.67
CA ILE A 302 39.04 -10.78 28.54
C ILE A 302 40.49 -10.38 28.75
N ILE A 303 40.96 -9.29 28.15
CA ILE A 303 42.33 -8.78 28.31
C ILE A 303 42.56 -8.43 29.79
N TRP A 304 41.61 -7.75 30.43
CA TRP A 304 41.69 -7.41 31.85
C TRP A 304 41.79 -8.65 32.74
N ILE A 305 40.99 -9.69 32.50
CA ILE A 305 41.05 -10.98 33.23
C ILE A 305 42.43 -11.63 33.05
N ILE A 306 42.98 -11.65 31.83
CA ILE A 306 44.30 -12.22 31.55
C ILE A 306 45.39 -11.47 32.35
N ILE A 307 45.33 -10.14 32.38
CA ILE A 307 46.25 -9.31 33.18
C ILE A 307 46.15 -9.63 34.67
N LEU A 308 44.96 -9.78 35.20
CA LEU A 308 44.75 -10.15 36.61
C LEU A 308 45.32 -11.54 36.95
N ILE A 309 45.12 -12.52 36.06
CA ILE A 309 45.63 -13.88 36.24
C ILE A 309 47.16 -13.85 36.23
N ARG A 310 47.78 -13.15 35.28
CA ARG A 310 49.24 -12.99 35.18
C ARG A 310 49.80 -12.33 36.49
N LYS A 311 49.21 -11.24 36.92
CA LYS A 311 49.62 -10.54 38.13
C LYS A 311 49.44 -11.39 39.41
N ARG A 312 48.43 -12.25 39.48
CA ARG A 312 48.26 -13.22 40.57
C ARG A 312 49.33 -14.32 40.54
N ARG A 313 49.70 -14.82 39.36
CA ARG A 313 50.77 -15.83 39.19
C ARG A 313 52.14 -15.26 39.61
N GLU A 314 52.48 -14.04 39.21
CA GLU A 314 53.74 -13.36 39.59
C GLU A 314 53.82 -13.11 41.10
N ARG A 315 52.70 -12.76 41.76
CA ARG A 315 52.72 -12.61 43.24
C ARG A 315 52.91 -13.94 43.96
N LYS A 316 52.36 -15.04 43.44
CA LYS A 316 52.59 -16.37 44.06
C LYS A 316 54.03 -16.85 43.86
N SER A 317 54.68 -16.60 42.75
CA SER A 317 56.07 -16.96 42.53
C SER A 317 57.06 -16.17 43.40
N ARG A 318 56.70 -14.95 43.83
CA ARG A 318 57.55 -14.14 44.75
C ARG A 318 57.39 -14.52 46.24
N LEU A 319 56.40 -15.31 46.60
CA LEU A 319 56.15 -15.77 47.97
C LEU A 319 56.77 -17.17 48.26
N VAL A 320 57.36 -17.81 47.25
CA VAL A 320 57.96 -19.16 47.33
C VAL A 320 59.50 -19.10 47.28
N VAL A 321 60.08 -17.90 47.27
CA VAL A 321 61.53 -17.65 47.46
C VAL A 321 61.71 -16.96 48.79
#